data_3b85860dc8b56d20009bd36ce47fab46
#
_entry.id   3b85860dc8b56d20009bd36ce47fab46
#
_cell.length_a   1.000
_cell.length_b   1.000
_cell.length_c   1.000
_cell.angle_alpha   90.00
_cell.angle_beta   90.00
_cell.angle_gamma   90.00
#
_symmetry.space_group_name_H-M   'P 1'
#
loop_
_entity.id
_entity.type
_entity.pdbx_description
1 polymer ?
#
loop_
_entity_poly.entity_id
_entity_poly.type
_entity_poly.pdbx_seq_one_letter_code
_entity_poly.pdbx_strand_id
1 'polypeptide(L)'
;MIRFFLVIFLIIFSHQVLSSDSKNIINHLQKTNNLTFNFIQSVGEKREQGKCVIKYPKKILCKYDNFNKKTIVSNGKSLVIKNNNYYIYPLEKTALSLLLDKEYLISKLNKLKPKELDKKYLNYKILENNNEINIFFDKKNFNLVGWQIEDIYQNLSMTFISSVKINQNVSDKIFELPKRKN
;
A
#
# COMPACT_ATOMS: atom_id res chain seq x y z
N MET A 1 -23.52 55.24 -32.23
CA MET A 1 -23.21 54.84 -30.82
C MET A 1 -23.10 53.30 -30.78
N ILE A 2 -21.89 52.79 -30.88
CA ILE A 2 -21.63 51.31 -30.88
C ILE A 2 -21.25 50.94 -29.45
N ARG A 3 -22.13 50.19 -28.79
CA ARG A 3 -21.85 49.63 -27.45
C ARG A 3 -20.98 48.41 -27.61
N PHE A 4 -19.73 48.52 -27.22
CA PHE A 4 -18.80 47.38 -27.07
C PHE A 4 -19.21 46.58 -25.82
N PHE A 5 -19.77 45.36 -26.03
CA PHE A 5 -19.94 44.39 -24.97
C PHE A 5 -18.60 43.65 -24.78
N LEU A 6 -17.89 44.03 -23.73
CA LEU A 6 -16.66 43.36 -23.29
C LEU A 6 -17.06 42.10 -22.52
N VAL A 7 -17.09 40.97 -23.23
CA VAL A 7 -17.31 39.63 -22.61
C VAL A 7 -16.01 39.23 -21.93
N ILE A 8 -15.92 39.45 -20.63
CA ILE A 8 -14.84 38.93 -19.80
C ILE A 8 -15.09 37.42 -19.64
N PHE A 9 -14.37 36.63 -20.43
CA PHE A 9 -14.33 35.17 -20.28
C PHE A 9 -13.50 34.84 -19.03
N LEU A 10 -14.15 34.73 -17.88
CA LEU A 10 -13.57 34.22 -16.64
C LEU A 10 -13.28 32.73 -16.82
N ILE A 11 -12.07 32.40 -17.24
CA ILE A 11 -11.55 31.03 -17.22
C ILE A 11 -11.36 30.67 -15.76
N ILE A 12 -12.37 29.99 -15.21
CA ILE A 12 -12.29 29.39 -13.86
C ILE A 12 -11.35 28.19 -14.00
N PHE A 13 -10.06 28.39 -13.79
CA PHE A 13 -9.12 27.32 -13.54
C PHE A 13 -9.55 26.65 -12.23
N SER A 14 -10.28 25.55 -12.32
CA SER A 14 -10.56 24.68 -11.18
C SER A 14 -9.25 24.03 -10.75
N HIS A 15 -8.48 24.73 -9.94
CA HIS A 15 -7.37 24.12 -9.23
C HIS A 15 -7.96 23.07 -8.31
N GLN A 16 -7.66 21.80 -8.58
CA GLN A 16 -7.97 20.74 -7.65
C GLN A 16 -7.12 20.95 -6.40
N VAL A 17 -7.69 21.63 -5.42
CA VAL A 17 -7.05 21.78 -4.10
C VAL A 17 -7.03 20.39 -3.47
N LEU A 18 -5.83 19.82 -3.36
CA LEU A 18 -5.61 18.60 -2.62
C LEU A 18 -6.05 18.83 -1.16
N SER A 19 -6.84 17.91 -0.59
CA SER A 19 -7.27 18.08 0.79
C SER A 19 -6.06 18.13 1.72
N SER A 20 -6.17 18.86 2.80
CA SER A 20 -5.13 18.95 3.84
C SER A 20 -4.65 17.57 4.29
N ASP A 21 -5.58 16.62 4.46
CA ASP A 21 -5.30 15.25 4.88
C ASP A 21 -4.46 14.49 3.85
N SER A 22 -4.78 14.62 2.54
CA SER A 22 -3.99 13.98 1.47
C SER A 22 -2.55 14.49 1.47
N LYS A 23 -2.35 15.80 1.63
CA LYS A 23 -1.02 16.41 1.70
C LYS A 23 -0.22 15.88 2.90
N ASN A 24 -0.86 15.72 4.05
CA ASN A 24 -0.23 15.20 5.25
C ASN A 24 0.16 13.72 5.09
N ILE A 25 -0.71 12.88 4.50
CA ILE A 25 -0.40 11.48 4.19
C ILE A 25 0.80 11.39 3.23
N ILE A 26 0.81 12.18 2.17
CA ILE A 26 1.90 12.20 1.19
C ILE A 26 3.21 12.61 1.85
N ASN A 27 3.22 13.68 2.64
CA ASN A 27 4.39 14.12 3.38
C ASN A 27 4.90 13.04 4.35
N HIS A 28 3.98 12.29 5.00
CA HIS A 28 4.33 11.19 5.87
C HIS A 28 4.97 10.02 5.11
N LEU A 29 4.38 9.62 3.98
CA LEU A 29 4.91 8.59 3.09
C LEU A 29 6.28 8.97 2.53
N GLN A 30 6.48 10.21 2.09
CA GLN A 30 7.77 10.68 1.58
C GLN A 30 8.90 10.48 2.58
N LYS A 31 8.64 10.75 3.86
CA LYS A 31 9.59 10.58 4.97
C LYS A 31 9.77 9.13 5.42
N THR A 32 8.94 8.22 4.96
CA THR A 32 8.97 6.81 5.36
C THR A 32 9.85 5.99 4.41
N ASN A 33 10.96 5.46 4.90
CA ASN A 33 11.85 4.57 4.14
C ASN A 33 11.54 3.09 4.39
N ASN A 34 11.11 2.77 5.60
CA ASN A 34 10.68 1.41 5.95
C ASN A 34 9.62 1.43 7.05
N LEU A 35 8.88 0.31 7.13
CA LEU A 35 7.83 0.05 8.10
C LEU A 35 8.06 -1.34 8.71
N THR A 36 8.00 -1.44 10.03
CA THR A 36 7.92 -2.72 10.75
C THR A 36 6.60 -2.74 11.51
N PHE A 37 5.81 -3.82 11.41
CA PHE A 37 4.48 -3.87 11.99
C PHE A 37 4.00 -5.30 12.25
N ASN A 38 3.02 -5.43 13.12
CA ASN A 38 2.21 -6.63 13.25
C ASN A 38 1.02 -6.52 12.29
N PHE A 39 0.54 -7.65 11.76
CA PHE A 39 -0.62 -7.66 10.90
C PHE A 39 -1.61 -8.75 11.28
N ILE A 40 -2.87 -8.51 10.89
CA ILE A 40 -3.94 -9.50 10.82
C ILE A 40 -4.48 -9.44 9.39
N GLN A 41 -4.50 -10.59 8.71
CA GLN A 41 -4.97 -10.75 7.35
C GLN A 41 -6.18 -11.67 7.32
N SER A 42 -7.23 -11.26 6.60
CA SER A 42 -8.42 -12.07 6.35
C SER A 42 -8.58 -12.32 4.86
N VAL A 43 -8.80 -13.58 4.47
CA VAL A 43 -9.08 -14.03 3.11
C VAL A 43 -10.28 -14.97 3.19
N GLY A 44 -11.46 -14.51 2.79
CA GLY A 44 -12.71 -15.19 3.10
C GLY A 44 -12.85 -15.36 4.62
N GLU A 45 -13.15 -16.57 5.07
CA GLU A 45 -13.27 -16.91 6.50
C GLU A 45 -11.92 -17.15 7.20
N LYS A 46 -10.85 -17.33 6.42
CA LYS A 46 -9.52 -17.59 6.97
C LYS A 46 -8.89 -16.33 7.52
N ARG A 47 -8.41 -16.41 8.76
CA ARG A 47 -7.67 -15.33 9.42
C ARG A 47 -6.28 -15.79 9.79
N GLU A 48 -5.28 -15.01 9.41
CA GLU A 48 -3.87 -15.24 9.69
C GLU A 48 -3.28 -13.97 10.30
N GLN A 49 -2.22 -14.11 11.08
CA GLN A 49 -1.51 -13.00 11.69
C GLN A 49 -0.01 -13.21 11.62
N GLY A 50 0.74 -12.15 11.89
CA GLY A 50 2.20 -12.23 11.89
C GLY A 50 2.85 -10.86 11.96
N LYS A 51 4.12 -10.83 11.51
CA LYS A 51 4.94 -9.61 11.48
C LYS A 51 5.49 -9.38 10.08
N CYS A 52 5.48 -8.11 9.66
CA CYS A 52 6.07 -7.70 8.39
C CYS A 52 7.08 -6.58 8.57
N VAL A 53 8.02 -6.54 7.62
CA VAL A 53 8.89 -5.42 7.36
C VAL A 53 8.74 -5.04 5.90
N ILE A 54 8.37 -3.78 5.62
CA ILE A 54 8.43 -3.20 4.27
C ILE A 54 9.64 -2.26 4.23
N LYS A 55 10.45 -2.33 3.19
CA LYS A 55 11.49 -1.36 2.87
C LYS A 55 11.32 -0.88 1.44
N TYR A 56 11.05 0.39 1.30
CA TYR A 56 10.92 1.00 -0.02
C TYR A 56 12.26 1.14 -0.72
N PRO A 57 12.28 0.99 -2.07
CA PRO A 57 11.18 0.52 -2.89
C PRO A 57 11.09 -1.02 -2.91
N LYS A 58 9.88 -1.52 -3.01
CA LYS A 58 9.50 -2.88 -3.49
C LYS A 58 9.99 -4.08 -2.66
N LYS A 59 10.54 -3.88 -1.46
CA LYS A 59 10.98 -4.98 -0.58
C LYS A 59 9.97 -5.22 0.54
N ILE A 60 9.69 -6.49 0.81
CA ILE A 60 8.84 -6.93 1.93
C ILE A 60 9.33 -8.27 2.47
N LEU A 61 9.23 -8.43 3.78
CA LEU A 61 9.33 -9.70 4.48
C LEU A 61 8.18 -9.80 5.44
N CYS A 62 7.30 -10.80 5.27
CA CYS A 62 6.25 -11.14 6.23
C CYS A 62 6.47 -12.56 6.75
N LYS A 63 6.42 -12.73 8.06
CA LYS A 63 6.44 -14.01 8.75
C LYS A 63 5.10 -14.22 9.43
N TYR A 64 4.42 -15.31 9.10
CA TYR A 64 3.11 -15.65 9.63
C TYR A 64 3.27 -16.53 10.88
N ASP A 65 2.42 -16.29 11.86
CA ASP A 65 2.38 -17.03 13.13
C ASP A 65 1.49 -18.27 12.96
N ASN A 66 1.73 -19.08 11.93
CA ASN A 66 0.99 -20.30 11.67
C ASN A 66 1.91 -21.53 11.75
N PHE A 67 1.30 -22.72 11.91
CA PHE A 67 2.02 -23.98 12.01
C PHE A 67 3.01 -24.21 10.87
N ASN A 68 2.63 -23.82 9.65
CA ASN A 68 3.45 -24.01 8.44
C ASN A 68 4.53 -22.95 8.27
N LYS A 69 4.70 -22.03 9.23
CA LYS A 69 5.69 -20.94 9.22
C LYS A 69 5.73 -20.21 7.86
N LYS A 70 4.54 -19.91 7.30
CA LYS A 70 4.41 -19.22 6.02
C LYS A 70 5.23 -17.92 6.04
N THR A 71 5.98 -17.70 4.98
CA THR A 71 6.81 -16.51 4.79
C THR A 71 6.56 -15.95 3.41
N ILE A 72 6.42 -14.63 3.30
CA ILE A 72 6.33 -13.89 2.05
C ILE A 72 7.53 -12.96 2.00
N VAL A 73 8.34 -13.06 0.94
CA VAL A 73 9.55 -12.23 0.75
C VAL A 73 9.56 -11.66 -0.65
N SER A 74 9.84 -10.36 -0.76
CA SER A 74 10.22 -9.75 -2.03
C SER A 74 11.57 -9.05 -1.92
N ASN A 75 12.42 -9.27 -2.93
CA ASN A 75 13.70 -8.58 -3.09
C ASN A 75 13.60 -7.33 -4.00
N GLY A 76 12.38 -6.98 -4.43
CA GLY A 76 12.09 -5.89 -5.36
C GLY A 76 11.83 -6.34 -6.80
N LYS A 77 12.22 -7.57 -7.17
CA LYS A 77 11.99 -8.15 -8.50
C LYS A 77 11.03 -9.33 -8.46
N SER A 78 11.26 -10.24 -7.53
CA SER A 78 10.50 -11.46 -7.35
C SER A 78 9.82 -11.47 -5.98
N LEU A 79 8.63 -12.07 -5.93
CA LEU A 79 7.89 -12.38 -4.72
C LEU A 79 7.93 -13.90 -4.51
N VAL A 80 8.41 -14.33 -3.34
CA VAL A 80 8.42 -15.74 -2.94
C VAL A 80 7.42 -15.93 -1.80
N ILE A 81 6.56 -16.93 -1.95
CA ILE A 81 5.71 -17.45 -0.89
C ILE A 81 6.24 -18.84 -0.53
N LYS A 82 6.68 -18.98 0.70
CA LYS A 82 7.21 -20.23 1.24
C LYS A 82 6.39 -20.66 2.45
N ASN A 83 5.90 -21.86 2.40
CA ASN A 83 5.34 -22.63 3.49
C ASN A 83 5.88 -24.08 3.37
N ASN A 84 5.03 -25.09 3.34
CA ASN A 84 5.40 -26.45 2.94
C ASN A 84 5.81 -26.51 1.46
N ASN A 85 5.32 -25.57 0.64
CA ASN A 85 5.63 -25.42 -0.77
C ASN A 85 6.44 -24.14 -1.01
N TYR A 86 7.01 -24.02 -2.22
CA TYR A 86 7.80 -22.87 -2.65
C TYR A 86 7.24 -22.34 -3.97
N TYR A 87 6.72 -21.11 -3.93
CA TYR A 87 6.17 -20.43 -5.11
C TYR A 87 6.95 -19.15 -5.35
N ILE A 88 7.27 -18.86 -6.61
CA ILE A 88 7.93 -17.63 -7.03
C ILE A 88 7.13 -16.97 -8.14
N TYR A 89 6.95 -15.64 -8.01
CA TYR A 89 6.21 -14.81 -8.95
C TYR A 89 7.02 -13.57 -9.29
N PRO A 90 6.97 -13.04 -10.52
CA PRO A 90 7.40 -11.68 -10.81
C PRO A 90 6.58 -10.71 -9.94
N LEU A 91 7.24 -9.88 -9.12
CA LEU A 91 6.56 -8.96 -8.21
C LEU A 91 5.60 -8.03 -8.97
N GLU A 92 6.01 -7.53 -10.12
CA GLU A 92 5.25 -6.61 -10.97
C GLU A 92 3.89 -7.15 -11.44
N LYS A 93 3.73 -8.49 -11.46
CA LYS A 93 2.46 -9.16 -11.80
C LYS A 93 1.53 -9.35 -10.61
N THR A 94 1.87 -8.79 -9.46
CA THR A 94 1.06 -8.89 -8.24
C THR A 94 0.53 -7.53 -7.83
N ALA A 95 -0.69 -7.47 -7.28
CA ALA A 95 -1.25 -6.23 -6.72
C ALA A 95 -0.38 -5.65 -5.61
N LEU A 96 0.39 -6.50 -4.91
CA LEU A 96 1.32 -6.08 -3.86
C LEU A 96 2.42 -5.14 -4.40
N SER A 97 2.82 -5.27 -5.68
CA SER A 97 3.82 -4.39 -6.28
C SER A 97 3.43 -2.92 -6.21
N LEU A 98 2.15 -2.63 -6.37
CA LEU A 98 1.60 -1.27 -6.36
C LEU A 98 1.68 -0.65 -4.95
N LEU A 99 1.41 -1.44 -3.92
CA LEU A 99 1.53 -1.02 -2.52
C LEU A 99 3.00 -0.78 -2.12
N LEU A 100 3.93 -1.56 -2.66
CA LEU A 100 5.35 -1.50 -2.33
C LEU A 100 6.12 -0.45 -3.16
N ASP A 101 5.49 0.17 -4.14
CA ASP A 101 6.06 1.27 -4.92
C ASP A 101 5.61 2.61 -4.35
N LYS A 102 6.44 3.21 -3.50
CA LYS A 102 6.12 4.45 -2.81
C LYS A 102 5.85 5.61 -3.78
N GLU A 103 6.66 5.77 -4.81
CA GLU A 103 6.51 6.85 -5.79
C GLU A 103 5.21 6.70 -6.59
N TYR A 104 4.88 5.47 -6.98
CA TYR A 104 3.60 5.16 -7.60
C TYR A 104 2.43 5.52 -6.68
N LEU A 105 2.46 5.09 -5.40
CA LEU A 105 1.43 5.43 -4.42
C LEU A 105 1.23 6.93 -4.31
N ILE A 106 2.30 7.69 -4.10
CA ILE A 106 2.26 9.15 -3.99
C ILE A 106 1.64 9.77 -5.23
N SER A 107 2.01 9.28 -6.43
CA SER A 107 1.47 9.77 -7.70
C SER A 107 -0.06 9.56 -7.80
N LYS A 108 -0.57 8.45 -7.28
CA LYS A 108 -2.02 8.16 -7.26
C LYS A 108 -2.74 8.96 -6.18
N LEU A 109 -2.18 9.03 -4.96
CA LEU A 109 -2.78 9.80 -3.85
C LEU A 109 -2.91 11.29 -4.17
N ASN A 110 -1.98 11.85 -4.95
CA ASN A 110 -2.06 13.23 -5.45
C ASN A 110 -3.28 13.50 -6.36
N LYS A 111 -3.80 12.47 -7.01
CA LYS A 111 -4.89 12.58 -8.01
C LYS A 111 -6.24 12.13 -7.46
N LEU A 112 -6.26 11.44 -6.34
CA LEU A 112 -7.46 10.83 -5.77
C LEU A 112 -7.93 11.61 -4.56
N LYS A 113 -9.26 11.61 -4.36
CA LYS A 113 -9.89 12.09 -3.13
C LYS A 113 -10.18 10.89 -2.24
N PRO A 114 -9.75 10.91 -0.97
CA PRO A 114 -10.07 9.82 -0.05
C PRO A 114 -11.55 9.84 0.33
N LYS A 115 -12.10 8.66 0.59
CA LYS A 115 -13.37 8.50 1.28
C LYS A 115 -13.12 8.39 2.77
N GLU A 116 -13.76 9.23 3.55
CA GLU A 116 -13.70 9.12 5.01
C GLU A 116 -14.58 7.94 5.48
N LEU A 117 -14.03 7.12 6.39
CA LEU A 117 -14.72 6.00 7.01
C LEU A 117 -14.70 6.18 8.53
N ASP A 118 -15.90 6.10 9.13
CA ASP A 118 -16.12 6.18 10.59
C ASP A 118 -15.45 7.38 11.28
N LYS A 119 -15.28 8.49 10.55
CA LYS A 119 -14.58 9.70 11.02
C LYS A 119 -13.14 9.44 11.50
N LYS A 120 -12.62 8.24 11.29
CA LYS A 120 -11.34 7.76 11.81
C LYS A 120 -10.33 7.43 10.73
N TYR A 121 -10.79 6.91 9.59
CA TYR A 121 -9.92 6.43 8.52
C TYR A 121 -10.17 7.17 7.21
N LEU A 122 -9.13 7.26 6.42
CA LEU A 122 -9.16 7.77 5.04
C LEU A 122 -8.85 6.61 4.11
N ASN A 123 -9.81 6.26 3.24
CA ASN A 123 -9.67 5.20 2.25
C ASN A 123 -9.38 5.80 0.87
N TYR A 124 -8.30 5.36 0.25
CA TYR A 124 -8.02 5.60 -1.16
C TYR A 124 -8.28 4.34 -1.97
N LYS A 125 -9.16 4.45 -2.95
CA LYS A 125 -9.45 3.40 -3.90
C LYS A 125 -8.67 3.64 -5.18
N ILE A 126 -7.77 2.73 -5.51
CA ILE A 126 -6.94 2.74 -6.72
C ILE A 126 -7.44 1.62 -7.63
N LEU A 127 -7.73 1.95 -8.88
CA LEU A 127 -8.04 0.98 -9.93
C LEU A 127 -6.86 0.95 -10.90
N GLU A 128 -6.24 -0.21 -11.07
CA GLU A 128 -5.09 -0.39 -11.95
C GLU A 128 -5.06 -1.80 -12.53
N ASN A 129 -4.96 -1.92 -13.87
CA ASN A 129 -4.86 -3.22 -14.54
C ASN A 129 -5.92 -4.23 -14.10
N ASN A 130 -7.18 -3.81 -14.00
CA ASN A 130 -8.33 -4.57 -13.48
C ASN A 130 -8.21 -5.01 -12.00
N ASN A 131 -7.20 -4.53 -11.27
CA ASN A 131 -7.12 -4.74 -9.83
C ASN A 131 -7.70 -3.53 -9.08
N GLU A 132 -8.46 -3.81 -8.04
CA GLU A 132 -8.92 -2.82 -7.08
C GLU A 132 -8.04 -2.90 -5.82
N ILE A 133 -7.49 -1.76 -5.44
CA ILE A 133 -6.67 -1.63 -4.24
C ILE A 133 -7.30 -0.57 -3.35
N ASN A 134 -7.68 -0.94 -2.15
CA ASN A 134 -8.10 0.01 -1.13
C ASN A 134 -6.97 0.16 -0.10
N ILE A 135 -6.57 1.40 0.19
CA ILE A 135 -5.50 1.70 1.14
C ILE A 135 -6.08 2.61 2.23
N PHE A 136 -5.88 2.23 3.47
CA PHE A 136 -6.46 2.90 4.63
C PHE A 136 -5.37 3.60 5.44
N PHE A 137 -5.61 4.88 5.74
CA PHE A 137 -4.76 5.69 6.61
C PHE A 137 -5.55 6.15 7.82
N ASP A 138 -4.90 6.25 8.97
CA ASP A 138 -5.48 6.88 10.15
C ASP A 138 -5.55 8.39 9.94
N LYS A 139 -6.73 8.99 10.18
CA LYS A 139 -6.97 10.41 9.95
C LYS A 139 -6.23 11.32 10.95
N LYS A 140 -5.89 10.80 12.13
CA LYS A 140 -5.26 11.58 13.20
C LYS A 140 -3.73 11.68 13.03
N ASN A 141 -3.09 10.57 12.67
CA ASN A 141 -1.63 10.49 12.59
C ASN A 141 -1.09 10.18 11.21
N PHE A 142 -1.98 9.96 10.20
CA PHE A 142 -1.66 9.71 8.79
C PHE A 142 -0.84 8.43 8.53
N ASN A 143 -0.75 7.56 9.54
CA ASN A 143 -0.10 6.27 9.38
C ASN A 143 -0.95 5.34 8.49
N LEU A 144 -0.28 4.49 7.72
CA LEU A 144 -0.90 3.35 7.09
C LEU A 144 -1.48 2.43 8.17
N VAL A 145 -2.75 2.05 8.04
CA VAL A 145 -3.43 1.13 8.96
C VAL A 145 -3.88 -0.16 8.30
N GLY A 146 -3.80 -0.24 6.98
CA GLY A 146 -4.12 -1.46 6.27
C GLY A 146 -4.38 -1.25 4.80
N TRP A 147 -4.68 -2.35 4.13
CA TRP A 147 -5.04 -2.38 2.72
C TRP A 147 -5.92 -3.58 2.40
N GLN A 148 -6.64 -3.47 1.30
CA GLN A 148 -7.40 -4.53 0.69
C GLN A 148 -6.93 -4.67 -0.75
N ILE A 149 -6.53 -5.88 -1.13
CA ILE A 149 -6.05 -6.23 -2.48
C ILE A 149 -6.56 -7.62 -2.83
N GLU A 150 -6.59 -7.94 -4.11
CA GLU A 150 -6.68 -9.33 -4.54
C GLU A 150 -5.31 -10.01 -4.37
N ASP A 151 -5.31 -11.21 -3.81
CA ASP A 151 -4.11 -12.04 -3.73
C ASP A 151 -3.80 -12.69 -5.09
N ILE A 152 -2.71 -13.46 -5.15
CA ILE A 152 -2.29 -14.14 -6.38
C ILE A 152 -3.25 -15.24 -6.85
N TYR A 153 -4.22 -15.62 -6.03
CA TYR A 153 -5.29 -16.58 -6.34
C TYR A 153 -6.62 -15.89 -6.64
N GLN A 154 -6.62 -14.56 -6.81
CA GLN A 154 -7.79 -13.71 -7.04
C GLN A 154 -8.79 -13.69 -5.87
N ASN A 155 -8.34 -14.02 -4.67
CA ASN A 155 -9.15 -13.87 -3.47
C ASN A 155 -8.96 -12.47 -2.88
N LEU A 156 -10.06 -11.87 -2.45
CA LEU A 156 -10.01 -10.58 -1.77
C LEU A 156 -9.36 -10.75 -0.39
N SER A 157 -8.24 -10.07 -0.20
CA SER A 157 -7.43 -10.09 1.01
C SER A 157 -7.46 -8.73 1.70
N MET A 158 -7.94 -8.72 2.94
CA MET A 158 -7.91 -7.54 3.81
C MET A 158 -6.81 -7.70 4.84
N THR A 159 -5.90 -6.75 4.90
CA THR A 159 -4.80 -6.72 5.88
C THR A 159 -4.92 -5.48 6.76
N PHE A 160 -5.02 -5.67 8.07
CA PHE A 160 -4.90 -4.61 9.07
C PHE A 160 -3.53 -4.69 9.73
N ILE A 161 -2.93 -3.53 9.99
CA ILE A 161 -1.62 -3.43 10.63
C ILE A 161 -1.70 -2.66 11.95
N SER A 162 -0.80 -3.03 12.86
CA SER A 162 -0.70 -2.43 14.20
C SER A 162 0.76 -2.37 14.66
N SER A 163 1.02 -1.64 15.75
CA SER A 163 2.38 -1.50 16.32
C SER A 163 3.40 -1.03 15.28
N VAL A 164 2.98 -0.09 14.42
CA VAL A 164 3.81 0.41 13.31
C VAL A 164 5.02 1.17 13.86
N LYS A 165 6.22 0.80 13.40
CA LYS A 165 7.48 1.52 13.62
C LYS A 165 8.05 1.89 12.26
N ILE A 166 8.39 3.16 12.06
CA ILE A 166 8.97 3.68 10.82
C ILE A 166 10.47 3.89 10.96
N ASN A 167 11.18 3.82 9.84
CA ASN A 167 12.58 4.18 9.70
C ASN A 167 13.51 3.48 10.70
N GLN A 168 13.25 2.21 10.99
CA GLN A 168 14.11 1.39 11.82
C GLN A 168 15.38 0.99 11.04
N ASN A 169 16.46 0.63 11.76
CA ASN A 169 17.65 0.08 11.12
C ASN A 169 17.34 -1.33 10.59
N VAL A 170 17.14 -1.45 9.28
CA VAL A 170 16.73 -2.69 8.60
C VAL A 170 17.79 -3.09 7.58
N SER A 171 18.45 -4.23 7.82
CA SER A 171 19.43 -4.80 6.88
C SER A 171 18.75 -5.33 5.61
N ASP A 172 19.37 -5.10 4.46
CA ASP A 172 18.87 -5.63 3.18
C ASP A 172 18.92 -7.16 3.08
N LYS A 173 19.79 -7.79 3.87
CA LYS A 173 19.94 -9.27 3.91
C LYS A 173 18.64 -9.99 4.26
N ILE A 174 17.73 -9.38 5.05
CA ILE A 174 16.46 -10.03 5.42
C ILE A 174 15.51 -10.21 4.23
N PHE A 175 15.72 -9.49 3.12
CA PHE A 175 14.92 -9.57 1.90
C PHE A 175 15.54 -10.52 0.84
N GLU A 176 16.60 -11.23 1.17
CA GLU A 176 17.12 -12.28 0.33
C GLU A 176 16.11 -13.41 0.17
N LEU A 177 15.92 -13.86 -1.08
CA LEU A 177 14.94 -14.89 -1.36
C LEU A 177 15.40 -16.22 -0.74
N PRO A 178 14.51 -16.92 -0.04
CA PRO A 178 14.85 -18.23 0.53
C PRO A 178 15.18 -19.22 -0.58
N LYS A 179 16.19 -20.05 -0.39
CA LYS A 179 16.54 -21.13 -1.33
C LYS A 179 15.42 -22.17 -1.39
N ARG A 180 15.15 -22.69 -2.58
CA ARG A 180 14.30 -23.87 -2.75
C ARG A 180 15.04 -25.05 -2.10
N LYS A 181 14.39 -25.75 -1.17
CA LYS A 181 14.91 -27.04 -0.69
C LYS A 181 14.60 -28.06 -1.79
N ASN A 182 15.64 -28.70 -2.29
CA ASN A 182 15.49 -29.89 -3.14
C ASN A 182 14.95 -31.04 -2.31
#